data_dcf24b3412c63c334a459b30790912f6
#
_entry.id   dcf24b3412c63c334a459b30790912f6
#
_cell.length_a   1.000
_cell.length_b   1.000
_cell.length_c   1.000
_cell.angle_alpha   90.00
_cell.angle_beta   90.00
_cell.angle_gamma   90.00
#
_symmetry.space_group_name_H-M   'P 1'
#
loop_
_entity.id
_entity.type
_entity.pdbx_description
1 polymer ?
#
loop_
_entity_poly.entity_id
_entity_poly.type
_entity_poly.pdbx_seq_one_letter_code
_entity_poly.pdbx_strand_id
1 'polypeptide(L)'
;MTEKSTDVYLGMGAIVHEGGVAFRVWAPHADAVFVKGTFNNWSESADPMKAEEHGTWYTDIPHAKVGDEYKFVLSNGNQKLERMDPYARQVTNSAGNCVIYDPKVFDWEGDRFELPPFNELAIYEMHIGSFFADSDKKPGDFDSAAEKMDHLKRLGVNAIQV
;
A
#
# COMPACT_ATOMS: atom_id res chain seq x y z
N MET A 1 13.67 26.04 21.66
CA MET A 1 14.15 24.85 20.96
C MET A 1 13.19 23.73 21.30
N THR A 2 12.21 23.48 20.47
CA THR A 2 11.26 22.37 20.64
C THR A 2 12.00 21.09 20.26
N GLU A 3 12.19 20.19 21.22
CA GLU A 3 12.68 18.84 20.96
C GLU A 3 11.72 18.21 19.95
N LYS A 4 12.25 17.83 18.78
CA LYS A 4 11.53 16.97 17.83
C LYS A 4 11.34 15.64 18.55
N SER A 5 10.10 15.32 18.90
CA SER A 5 9.72 13.97 19.29
C SER A 5 10.21 13.01 18.18
N THR A 6 11.06 12.09 18.54
CA THR A 6 11.50 11.03 17.65
C THR A 6 10.48 9.87 17.71
N ASP A 7 9.22 10.17 17.48
CA ASP A 7 8.19 9.15 17.43
C ASP A 7 8.44 8.28 16.20
N VAL A 8 8.85 7.06 16.44
CA VAL A 8 9.00 6.06 15.39
C VAL A 8 7.63 5.44 15.13
N TYR A 9 7.03 5.77 13.99
CA TYR A 9 5.75 5.20 13.59
C TYR A 9 5.90 3.72 13.21
N LEU A 10 5.03 2.86 13.76
CA LEU A 10 5.05 1.41 13.52
C LEU A 10 4.35 1.07 12.21
N GLY A 11 4.86 0.06 11.51
CA GLY A 11 4.32 -0.44 10.25
C GLY A 11 5.34 -0.47 9.13
N MET A 12 4.92 -0.99 7.98
CA MET A 12 5.70 -1.04 6.74
C MET A 12 5.03 -0.18 5.67
N GLY A 13 5.80 0.24 4.67
CA GLY A 13 5.32 1.10 3.60
C GLY A 13 5.20 2.57 4.00
N ALA A 14 4.27 3.28 3.39
CA ALA A 14 3.94 4.67 3.72
C ALA A 14 2.94 4.72 4.87
N ILE A 15 3.31 5.34 5.98
CA ILE A 15 2.56 5.43 7.23
C ILE A 15 2.16 6.89 7.45
N VAL A 16 0.89 7.21 7.21
CA VAL A 16 0.36 8.58 7.34
C VAL A 16 0.13 8.92 8.80
N HIS A 17 0.55 10.12 9.21
CA HIS A 17 0.34 10.68 10.55
C HIS A 17 0.12 12.21 10.49
N GLU A 18 -0.25 12.83 11.60
CA GLU A 18 -0.57 14.26 11.64
C GLU A 18 0.57 15.21 11.17
N GLY A 19 1.81 14.77 11.32
CA GLY A 19 2.99 15.57 10.99
C GLY A 19 3.57 15.30 9.60
N GLY A 20 3.01 14.36 8.80
CA GLY A 20 3.56 13.97 7.51
C GLY A 20 3.40 12.50 7.19
N VAL A 21 4.42 11.89 6.60
CA VAL A 21 4.42 10.48 6.23
C VAL A 21 5.76 9.83 6.58
N ALA A 22 5.70 8.80 7.40
CA ALA A 22 6.85 7.95 7.65
C ALA A 22 6.90 6.82 6.60
N PHE A 23 8.10 6.46 6.21
CA PHE A 23 8.34 5.38 5.24
C PHE A 23 9.22 4.32 5.88
N ARG A 24 8.82 3.05 5.73
CA ARG A 24 9.63 1.91 6.15
C ARG A 24 9.63 0.83 5.08
N VAL A 25 10.82 0.33 4.73
CA VAL A 25 11.00 -0.74 3.74
C VAL A 25 12.03 -1.75 4.22
N TRP A 26 11.83 -3.03 3.88
CA TRP A 26 12.80 -4.08 4.13
C TRP A 26 13.72 -4.22 2.91
N ALA A 27 15.00 -3.97 3.12
CA ALA A 27 16.04 -4.04 2.10
C ALA A 27 17.38 -4.47 2.73
N PRO A 28 17.50 -5.74 3.16
CA PRO A 28 18.60 -6.21 4.01
C PRO A 28 19.97 -6.22 3.32
N HIS A 29 19.99 -6.14 1.99
CA HIS A 29 21.22 -6.13 1.19
C HIS A 29 21.56 -4.76 0.62
N ALA A 30 20.82 -3.72 0.96
CA ALA A 30 21.11 -2.36 0.50
C ALA A 30 22.21 -1.71 1.36
N ASP A 31 23.12 -1.00 0.73
CA ASP A 31 24.09 -0.13 1.40
C ASP A 31 23.50 1.23 1.74
N ALA A 32 22.52 1.67 0.95
CA ALA A 32 21.75 2.90 1.18
C ALA A 32 20.37 2.80 0.54
N VAL A 33 19.38 3.41 1.20
CA VAL A 33 18.01 3.52 0.69
C VAL A 33 17.55 4.97 0.77
N PHE A 34 16.85 5.41 -0.26
CA PHE A 34 16.22 6.72 -0.34
C PHE A 34 14.76 6.55 -0.74
N VAL A 35 13.93 7.50 -0.36
CA VAL A 35 12.59 7.62 -0.90
C VAL A 35 12.52 8.86 -1.80
N LYS A 36 11.94 8.70 -2.98
CA LYS A 36 11.71 9.79 -3.93
C LYS A 36 10.24 9.87 -4.30
N GLY A 37 9.76 11.06 -4.57
CA GLY A 37 8.36 11.26 -4.91
C GLY A 37 8.04 12.69 -5.31
N THR A 38 6.76 12.99 -5.49
CA THR A 38 6.29 14.34 -5.82
C THR A 38 6.66 15.35 -4.75
N PHE A 39 6.74 14.93 -3.49
CA PHE A 39 7.10 15.77 -2.34
C PHE A 39 8.56 16.29 -2.36
N ASN A 40 9.45 15.64 -3.09
CA ASN A 40 10.86 16.06 -3.21
C ASN A 40 11.34 16.22 -4.65
N ASN A 41 10.40 16.46 -5.58
CA ASN A 41 10.66 16.58 -7.02
C ASN A 41 11.41 15.38 -7.60
N TRP A 42 11.11 14.18 -7.12
CA TRP A 42 11.72 12.91 -7.53
C TRP A 42 13.24 12.84 -7.32
N SER A 43 13.76 13.58 -6.35
CA SER A 43 15.17 13.55 -6.00
C SER A 43 15.58 12.18 -5.45
N GLU A 44 16.61 11.60 -6.03
CA GLU A 44 17.14 10.28 -5.63
C GLU A 44 18.09 10.33 -4.42
N SER A 45 18.26 11.51 -3.81
CA SER A 45 19.20 11.71 -2.70
C SER A 45 18.73 12.69 -1.62
N ALA A 46 17.58 13.36 -1.82
CA ALA A 46 17.10 14.36 -0.86
C ALA A 46 16.64 13.74 0.47
N ASP A 47 16.01 12.58 0.41
CA ASP A 47 15.42 11.93 1.57
C ASP A 47 16.05 10.54 1.81
N PRO A 48 17.24 10.51 2.44
CA PRO A 48 17.89 9.25 2.83
C PRO A 48 17.11 8.58 3.97
N MET A 49 17.03 7.26 3.91
CA MET A 49 16.48 6.44 4.97
C MET A 49 17.58 5.97 5.92
N LYS A 50 17.26 5.83 7.19
CA LYS A 50 18.16 5.29 8.22
C LYS A 50 17.97 3.79 8.34
N ALA A 51 19.06 3.04 8.38
CA ALA A 51 19.01 1.62 8.67
C ALA A 51 18.51 1.37 10.11
N GLU A 52 17.59 0.43 10.23
CA GLU A 52 17.11 -0.12 11.50
C GLU A 52 17.56 -1.58 11.64
N GLU A 53 17.15 -2.23 12.71
CA GLU A 53 17.42 -3.67 12.92
C GLU A 53 16.73 -4.54 11.85
N HIS A 54 17.23 -5.74 11.68
CA HIS A 54 16.67 -6.78 10.79
C HIS A 54 16.58 -6.40 9.30
N GLY A 55 17.40 -5.43 8.84
CA GLY A 55 17.49 -5.04 7.44
C GLY A 55 16.34 -4.14 6.97
N THR A 56 15.66 -3.49 7.90
CA THR A 56 14.68 -2.45 7.59
C THR A 56 15.32 -1.07 7.51
N TRP A 57 14.66 -0.18 6.78
CA TRP A 57 15.07 1.22 6.59
C TRP A 57 13.89 2.13 6.86
N TYR A 58 14.14 3.24 7.53
CA TYR A 58 13.11 4.17 7.99
C TYR A 58 13.47 5.64 7.72
N THR A 59 12.49 6.44 7.35
CA THR A 59 12.57 7.90 7.34
C THR A 59 11.19 8.50 7.61
N ASP A 60 11.16 9.72 8.13
CA ASP A 60 9.94 10.49 8.34
C ASP A 60 10.05 11.81 7.56
N ILE A 61 9.03 12.09 6.74
CA ILE A 61 9.00 13.23 5.82
C ILE A 61 7.80 14.12 6.13
N PRO A 62 8.02 15.24 6.84
CA PRO A 62 6.93 16.11 7.30
C PRO A 62 6.12 16.78 6.20
N HIS A 63 6.67 16.92 5.01
CA HIS A 63 6.01 17.60 3.89
C HIS A 63 5.36 16.65 2.88
N ALA A 64 5.55 15.33 3.04
CA ALA A 64 4.83 14.33 2.27
C ALA A 64 3.38 14.21 2.75
N LYS A 65 2.45 13.93 1.84
CA LYS A 65 1.01 13.89 2.13
C LYS A 65 0.29 12.83 1.31
N VAL A 66 -0.92 12.52 1.72
CA VAL A 66 -1.84 11.64 0.96
C VAL A 66 -2.01 12.16 -0.47
N GLY A 67 -1.95 11.25 -1.44
CA GLY A 67 -2.02 11.54 -2.85
C GLY A 67 -0.65 11.79 -3.52
N ASP A 68 0.42 11.99 -2.76
CA ASP A 68 1.77 12.06 -3.34
C ASP A 68 2.19 10.70 -3.90
N GLU A 69 2.87 10.73 -5.04
CA GLU A 69 3.44 9.55 -5.65
C GLU A 69 4.88 9.33 -5.17
N TYR A 70 5.31 8.06 -5.04
CA TYR A 70 6.64 7.74 -4.56
C TYR A 70 7.19 6.41 -5.07
N LYS A 71 8.50 6.24 -4.92
CA LYS A 71 9.27 4.99 -5.07
C LYS A 71 10.45 4.96 -4.11
N PHE A 72 10.97 3.77 -3.86
CA PHE A 72 12.26 3.61 -3.19
C PHE A 72 13.40 3.51 -4.20
N VAL A 73 14.54 4.07 -3.82
CA VAL A 73 15.82 3.94 -4.53
C VAL A 73 16.77 3.20 -3.61
N LEU A 74 17.25 2.05 -4.07
CA LEU A 74 18.17 1.19 -3.32
C LEU A 74 19.53 1.18 -3.99
N SER A 75 20.59 1.25 -3.21
CA SER A 75 21.97 1.11 -3.68
C SER A 75 22.61 -0.12 -3.05
N ASN A 76 23.36 -0.88 -3.84
CA ASN A 76 24.21 -1.98 -3.38
C ASN A 76 25.47 -1.99 -4.28
N GLY A 77 26.62 -1.65 -3.71
CA GLY A 77 27.84 -1.40 -4.48
C GLY A 77 27.63 -0.38 -5.60
N ASN A 78 27.90 -0.78 -6.83
CA ASN A 78 27.71 0.06 -8.01
C ASN A 78 26.30 -0.06 -8.63
N GLN A 79 25.42 -0.86 -8.05
CA GLN A 79 24.05 -1.03 -8.55
C GLN A 79 23.11 -0.05 -7.88
N LYS A 80 22.22 0.53 -8.67
CA LYS A 80 21.13 1.39 -8.21
C LYS A 80 19.84 0.88 -8.80
N LEU A 81 18.85 0.65 -7.95
CA LEU A 81 17.57 0.05 -8.31
C LEU A 81 16.43 0.93 -7.82
N GLU A 82 15.48 1.20 -8.69
CA GLU A 82 14.18 1.76 -8.29
C GLU A 82 13.20 0.63 -8.04
N ARG A 83 12.43 0.74 -6.96
CA ARG A 83 11.42 -0.25 -6.59
C ARG A 83 10.14 0.41 -6.11
N MET A 84 9.04 -0.18 -6.50
CA MET A 84 7.75 0.08 -5.89
C MET A 84 7.76 -0.47 -4.47
N ASP A 85 6.96 0.13 -3.61
CA ASP A 85 6.75 -0.34 -2.26
C ASP A 85 5.87 -1.61 -2.29
N PRO A 86 6.33 -2.75 -1.77
CA PRO A 86 5.50 -3.96 -1.71
C PRO A 86 4.29 -3.82 -0.76
N TYR A 87 4.29 -2.81 0.11
CA TYR A 87 3.18 -2.50 1.01
C TYR A 87 2.30 -1.35 0.51
N ALA A 88 2.52 -0.88 -0.73
CA ALA A 88 1.69 0.17 -1.30
C ALA A 88 0.21 -0.27 -1.37
N ARG A 89 -0.68 0.56 -0.84
CA ARG A 89 -2.13 0.33 -0.88
C ARG A 89 -2.77 0.85 -2.16
N GLN A 90 -2.10 1.74 -2.84
CA GLN A 90 -2.53 2.32 -4.11
C GLN A 90 -1.32 2.52 -5.03
N VAL A 91 -1.53 2.30 -6.32
CA VAL A 91 -0.52 2.51 -7.36
C VAL A 91 -1.17 3.19 -8.57
N THR A 92 -0.38 3.90 -9.36
CA THR A 92 -0.88 4.53 -10.59
C THR A 92 -1.17 3.50 -11.68
N ASN A 93 -0.36 2.44 -11.75
CA ASN A 93 -0.55 1.24 -12.60
C ASN A 93 0.45 0.16 -12.17
N SER A 94 0.42 -1.01 -12.80
CA SER A 94 1.25 -2.19 -12.42
C SER A 94 2.77 -1.98 -12.56
N ALA A 95 3.22 -0.97 -13.28
CA ALA A 95 4.63 -0.62 -13.44
C ALA A 95 4.91 0.85 -13.08
N GLY A 96 3.92 1.54 -12.56
CA GLY A 96 3.95 2.97 -12.26
C GLY A 96 4.56 3.32 -10.92
N ASN A 97 3.96 4.27 -10.24
CA ASN A 97 4.38 4.75 -8.94
C ASN A 97 3.42 4.27 -7.84
N CYS A 98 3.93 4.16 -6.62
CA CYS A 98 3.09 4.02 -5.43
C CYS A 98 2.44 5.37 -5.11
N VAL A 99 1.23 5.35 -4.55
CA VAL A 99 0.52 6.53 -4.10
C VAL A 99 0.32 6.44 -2.60
N ILE A 100 0.62 7.52 -1.88
CA ILE A 100 0.40 7.59 -0.44
C ILE A 100 -1.12 7.58 -0.18
N TYR A 101 -1.58 6.57 0.53
CA TYR A 101 -2.99 6.36 0.84
C TYR A 101 -3.18 6.24 2.36
N ASP A 102 -4.16 6.97 2.90
CA ASP A 102 -4.55 6.81 4.31
C ASP A 102 -5.74 5.83 4.41
N PRO A 103 -5.54 4.63 4.98
CA PRO A 103 -6.62 3.65 5.13
C PRO A 103 -7.73 4.10 6.09
N LYS A 104 -7.49 5.13 6.90
CA LYS A 104 -8.48 5.65 7.86
C LYS A 104 -9.58 6.49 7.20
N VAL A 105 -9.39 6.89 5.94
CA VAL A 105 -10.42 7.68 5.22
C VAL A 105 -11.61 6.82 4.76
N PHE A 106 -11.46 5.49 4.74
CA PHE A 106 -12.57 4.60 4.41
C PHE A 106 -13.50 4.46 5.63
N ASP A 107 -14.73 4.88 5.46
CA ASP A 107 -15.78 4.72 6.48
C ASP A 107 -16.43 3.34 6.31
N TRP A 108 -16.24 2.49 7.30
CA TRP A 108 -16.87 1.16 7.37
C TRP A 108 -18.35 1.24 7.81
N GLU A 109 -18.89 2.45 8.03
CA GLU A 109 -20.31 2.67 8.43
C GLU A 109 -20.73 1.82 9.64
N GLY A 110 -19.77 1.51 10.50
CA GLY A 110 -19.99 0.68 11.70
C GLY A 110 -20.15 -0.82 11.42
N ASP A 111 -19.77 -1.28 10.23
CA ASP A 111 -19.74 -2.72 9.91
C ASP A 111 -18.87 -3.47 10.93
N ARG A 112 -19.42 -4.58 11.45
CA ARG A 112 -18.80 -5.46 12.43
C ARG A 112 -18.82 -6.89 11.93
N PHE A 113 -18.21 -7.09 10.77
CA PHE A 113 -18.10 -8.43 10.23
C PHE A 113 -17.31 -9.35 11.16
N GLU A 114 -17.88 -10.49 11.50
CA GLU A 114 -17.22 -11.56 12.24
C GLU A 114 -16.90 -12.70 11.28
N LEU A 115 -15.60 -13.02 11.16
CA LEU A 115 -15.17 -14.13 10.33
C LEU A 115 -15.67 -15.45 10.93
N PRO A 116 -16.37 -16.31 10.16
CA PRO A 116 -16.75 -17.63 10.64
C PRO A 116 -15.50 -18.50 10.89
N PRO A 117 -15.63 -19.59 11.68
CA PRO A 117 -14.56 -20.56 11.88
C PRO A 117 -14.01 -21.08 10.53
N PHE A 118 -12.71 -21.35 10.48
CA PHE A 118 -12.01 -21.72 9.23
C PHE A 118 -12.67 -22.90 8.49
N ASN A 119 -13.16 -23.89 9.22
CA ASN A 119 -13.85 -25.06 8.66
C ASN A 119 -15.27 -24.77 8.12
N GLU A 120 -15.78 -23.56 8.32
CA GLU A 120 -17.06 -23.10 7.79
C GLU A 120 -16.88 -22.10 6.63
N LEU A 121 -15.63 -21.84 6.22
CA LEU A 121 -15.38 -20.97 5.09
C LEU A 121 -15.78 -21.63 3.77
N ALA A 122 -16.64 -20.95 3.02
CA ALA A 122 -16.96 -21.24 1.62
C ALA A 122 -16.30 -20.14 0.77
N ILE A 123 -15.09 -20.44 0.29
CA ILE A 123 -14.24 -19.48 -0.43
C ILE A 123 -14.56 -19.55 -1.93
N TYR A 124 -14.86 -18.41 -2.51
CA TYR A 124 -15.01 -18.25 -3.96
C TYR A 124 -13.83 -17.46 -4.53
N GLU A 125 -12.99 -18.12 -5.31
CA GLU A 125 -11.88 -17.47 -6.04
C GLU A 125 -12.42 -16.84 -7.32
N MET A 126 -12.14 -15.57 -7.56
CA MET A 126 -12.59 -14.86 -8.75
C MET A 126 -11.53 -13.93 -9.32
N HIS A 127 -11.59 -13.72 -10.62
CA HIS A 127 -10.86 -12.66 -11.30
C HIS A 127 -11.82 -11.50 -11.60
N ILE A 128 -11.63 -10.36 -10.94
CA ILE A 128 -12.54 -9.20 -11.01
C ILE A 128 -12.83 -8.80 -12.45
N GLY A 129 -11.81 -8.71 -13.30
CA GLY A 129 -11.96 -8.27 -14.69
C GLY A 129 -12.84 -9.16 -15.55
N SER A 130 -13.06 -10.43 -15.18
CA SER A 130 -13.91 -11.38 -15.92
C SER A 130 -15.18 -11.80 -15.18
N PHE A 131 -15.30 -11.53 -13.89
CA PHE A 131 -16.43 -11.96 -13.05
C PHE A 131 -17.65 -11.14 -13.40
N PHE A 132 -17.98 -10.40 -14.02
CA PHE A 132 -19.15 -9.66 -14.43
C PHE A 132 -18.77 -8.51 -15.38
N ALA A 133 -18.06 -8.90 -16.44
CA ALA A 133 -17.78 -7.98 -17.54
C ALA A 133 -19.09 -7.70 -18.30
N ASP A 134 -19.42 -6.44 -18.48
CA ASP A 134 -20.53 -6.01 -19.32
C ASP A 134 -20.08 -6.02 -20.78
N SER A 135 -20.26 -7.17 -21.44
CA SER A 135 -19.89 -7.39 -22.84
C SER A 135 -18.39 -7.25 -23.17
N ASP A 136 -17.99 -7.63 -24.39
CA ASP A 136 -16.61 -7.72 -24.91
C ASP A 136 -15.78 -6.42 -24.89
N LYS A 137 -16.27 -5.34 -24.32
CA LYS A 137 -15.67 -4.00 -24.43
C LYS A 137 -15.17 -3.40 -23.12
N LYS A 138 -15.69 -3.82 -21.97
CA LYS A 138 -15.28 -3.29 -20.67
C LYS A 138 -15.05 -4.43 -19.68
N PRO A 139 -13.83 -4.64 -19.18
CA PRO A 139 -13.60 -5.58 -18.10
C PRO A 139 -14.41 -5.18 -16.87
N GLY A 140 -14.76 -6.15 -16.03
CA GLY A 140 -15.34 -5.89 -14.72
C GLY A 140 -14.40 -5.11 -13.82
N ASP A 141 -14.96 -4.42 -12.85
CA ASP A 141 -14.28 -3.71 -11.79
C ASP A 141 -14.87 -4.09 -10.41
N PHE A 142 -14.35 -3.52 -9.34
CA PHE A 142 -14.86 -3.83 -7.99
C PHE A 142 -16.30 -3.38 -7.79
N ASP A 143 -16.73 -2.30 -8.45
CA ASP A 143 -18.11 -1.81 -8.35
C ASP A 143 -19.08 -2.80 -9.00
N SER A 144 -18.78 -3.26 -10.23
CA SER A 144 -19.59 -4.27 -10.92
C SER A 144 -19.61 -5.62 -10.17
N ALA A 145 -18.51 -5.99 -9.52
CA ALA A 145 -18.45 -7.17 -8.67
C ALA A 145 -19.32 -6.99 -7.41
N ALA A 146 -19.27 -5.81 -6.76
CA ALA A 146 -20.06 -5.51 -5.56
C ALA A 146 -21.57 -5.65 -5.81
N GLU A 147 -22.07 -5.27 -6.99
CA GLU A 147 -23.49 -5.48 -7.38
C GLU A 147 -23.94 -6.95 -7.37
N LYS A 148 -23.00 -7.88 -7.37
CA LYS A 148 -23.27 -9.35 -7.40
C LYS A 148 -23.04 -10.05 -6.07
N MET A 149 -22.68 -9.31 -5.01
CA MET A 149 -22.42 -9.91 -3.69
C MET A 149 -23.62 -10.63 -3.13
N ASP A 150 -24.83 -10.13 -3.34
CA ASP A 150 -26.07 -10.80 -2.90
C ASP A 150 -26.27 -12.17 -3.60
N HIS A 151 -25.82 -12.32 -4.83
CA HIS A 151 -25.86 -13.61 -5.50
C HIS A 151 -24.91 -14.61 -4.84
N LEU A 152 -23.67 -14.22 -4.57
CA LEU A 152 -22.67 -15.05 -3.89
C LEU A 152 -23.13 -15.43 -2.46
N LYS A 153 -23.70 -14.47 -1.74
CA LYS A 153 -24.27 -14.71 -0.42
C LYS A 153 -25.39 -15.76 -0.44
N ARG A 154 -26.28 -15.72 -1.42
CA ARG A 154 -27.35 -16.74 -1.60
C ARG A 154 -26.81 -18.12 -1.94
N LEU A 155 -25.63 -18.22 -2.55
CA LEU A 155 -24.93 -19.48 -2.78
C LEU A 155 -24.24 -20.03 -1.53
N GLY A 156 -24.20 -19.28 -0.44
CA GLY A 156 -23.51 -19.62 0.80
C GLY A 156 -22.03 -19.27 0.82
N VAL A 157 -21.54 -18.50 -0.18
CA VAL A 157 -20.17 -17.98 -0.17
C VAL A 157 -20.04 -16.95 0.95
N ASN A 158 -19.00 -17.09 1.78
CA ASN A 158 -18.73 -16.20 2.92
C ASN A 158 -17.28 -15.66 2.94
N ALA A 159 -16.48 -16.04 1.96
CA ALA A 159 -15.16 -15.48 1.71
C ALA A 159 -14.88 -15.38 0.21
N ILE A 160 -14.18 -14.35 -0.23
CA ILE A 160 -13.82 -14.13 -1.62
C ILE A 160 -12.30 -13.95 -1.70
N GLN A 161 -11.67 -14.65 -2.62
CA GLN A 161 -10.27 -14.46 -3.00
C GLN A 161 -10.24 -13.78 -4.39
N VAL A 162 -9.55 -12.65 -4.49
CA VAL A 162 -9.34 -11.88 -5.72
C VAL A 162 -7.87 -11.81 -6.08
#